data_fe6c18705ec216968a8c46c2cd9ad69c
#
_entry.id   fe6c18705ec216968a8c46c2cd9ad69c
#
_cell.length_a   1.000
_cell.length_b   1.000
_cell.length_c   1.000
_cell.angle_alpha   90.00
_cell.angle_beta   90.00
_cell.angle_gamma   90.00
#
_symmetry.space_group_name_H-M   'P 1'
#
loop_
_entity.id
_entity.type
_entity.pdbx_description
1 polymer ?
#
loop_
_entity_poly.entity_id
_entity_poly.type
_entity_poly.pdbx_seq_one_letter_code
_entity_poly.pdbx_strand_id
1 'polypeptide(L)'
;MKSQSFTYVLFLMVAGALPASADDWPQWMGPKRDGVWRETGIVDKFPAGGPPVRWRVPIGGGYSGPAVVGNRVYVTDKQMPQGIQNPDNPFNRTRTPATERVVCLNGDDGSIVWKHEYECPYTVSYPAG
;
A
#
# COMPACT_ATOMS: atom_id res chain seq x y z
N MET A 1 39.09 32.32 51.90
CA MET A 1 38.41 31.14 51.36
C MET A 1 37.60 31.56 50.16
N LYS A 2 38.04 31.21 48.94
CA LYS A 2 37.35 31.53 47.67
C LYS A 2 36.58 30.28 47.27
N SER A 3 35.24 30.37 47.26
CA SER A 3 34.32 29.34 46.77
C SER A 3 34.34 29.39 45.24
N GLN A 4 34.76 28.31 44.60
CA GLN A 4 34.61 28.11 43.17
C GLN A 4 33.30 27.37 42.90
N SER A 5 32.34 28.08 42.32
CA SER A 5 31.10 27.48 41.82
C SER A 5 31.40 26.79 40.47
N PHE A 6 31.28 25.47 40.46
CA PHE A 6 31.35 24.65 39.25
C PHE A 6 29.97 24.61 38.64
N THR A 7 29.78 25.32 37.50
CA THR A 7 28.55 25.26 36.71
C THR A 7 28.65 24.06 35.75
N TYR A 8 27.89 23.00 36.04
CA TYR A 8 27.75 21.87 35.11
C TYR A 8 26.75 22.26 33.98
N VAL A 9 27.26 22.46 32.79
CA VAL A 9 26.45 22.59 31.58
C VAL A 9 26.05 21.21 31.13
N LEU A 10 24.78 20.83 31.37
CA LEU A 10 24.19 19.58 30.91
C LEU A 10 23.87 19.73 29.41
N PHE A 11 24.71 19.16 28.54
CA PHE A 11 24.45 19.08 27.12
C PHE A 11 23.39 18.00 26.86
N LEU A 12 22.13 18.42 26.67
CA LEU A 12 21.07 17.53 26.22
C LEU A 12 21.33 17.20 24.73
N MET A 13 21.88 16.02 24.44
CA MET A 13 21.88 15.48 23.09
C MET A 13 20.44 15.09 22.71
N VAL A 14 19.76 15.95 21.98
CA VAL A 14 18.54 15.59 21.26
C VAL A 14 18.98 14.70 20.11
N ALA A 15 18.91 13.39 20.32
CA ALA A 15 19.00 12.42 19.23
C ALA A 15 17.79 12.64 18.31
N GLY A 16 17.99 13.41 17.24
CA GLY A 16 16.98 13.57 16.19
C GLY A 16 16.74 12.21 15.56
N ALA A 17 15.57 11.62 15.80
CA ALA A 17 15.12 10.47 15.05
C ALA A 17 14.98 10.92 13.59
N LEU A 18 15.90 10.47 12.74
CA LEU A 18 15.73 10.64 11.29
C LEU A 18 14.46 9.90 10.90
N PRO A 19 13.56 10.51 10.12
CA PRO A 19 12.40 9.80 9.61
C PRO A 19 12.90 8.59 8.81
N ALA A 20 12.53 7.39 9.22
CA ALA A 20 12.74 6.20 8.41
C ALA A 20 11.84 6.38 7.17
N SER A 21 12.44 6.66 6.02
CA SER A 21 11.74 6.65 4.74
C SER A 21 11.79 5.22 4.23
N ALA A 22 10.61 4.62 4.06
CA ALA A 22 10.51 3.34 3.37
C ALA A 22 10.85 3.52 1.88
N ASP A 23 11.49 2.53 1.29
CA ASP A 23 11.80 2.52 -0.13
C ASP A 23 10.51 2.44 -0.97
N ASP A 24 10.53 3.06 -2.14
CA ASP A 24 9.47 2.94 -3.11
C ASP A 24 9.35 1.51 -3.65
N TRP A 25 8.12 1.07 -3.89
CA TRP A 25 7.80 -0.19 -4.57
C TRP A 25 6.98 0.09 -5.84
N PRO A 26 7.60 0.72 -6.88
CA PRO A 26 6.88 1.36 -7.97
C PRO A 26 6.27 0.40 -9.00
N GLN A 27 6.57 -0.89 -8.92
CA GLN A 27 6.15 -1.87 -9.91
C GLN A 27 6.17 -3.30 -9.36
N TRP A 28 5.59 -4.23 -10.11
CA TRP A 28 5.66 -5.66 -9.83
C TRP A 28 7.11 -6.11 -9.59
N MET A 29 7.34 -6.88 -8.55
CA MET A 29 8.65 -7.35 -8.08
C MET A 29 9.61 -6.24 -7.64
N GLY A 30 9.13 -5.02 -7.38
CA GLY A 30 9.91 -3.92 -6.84
C GLY A 30 10.82 -3.20 -7.83
N PRO A 31 11.67 -2.28 -7.33
CA PRO A 31 12.46 -1.37 -8.18
C PRO A 31 13.37 -2.07 -9.20
N LYS A 32 13.91 -3.22 -8.84
CA LYS A 32 14.82 -4.01 -9.69
C LYS A 32 14.15 -5.20 -10.36
N ARG A 33 12.84 -5.41 -10.19
CA ARG A 33 12.07 -6.55 -10.72
C ARG A 33 12.61 -7.92 -10.30
N ASP A 34 13.16 -8.03 -9.10
CA ASP A 34 13.74 -9.27 -8.57
C ASP A 34 13.01 -9.78 -7.31
N GLY A 35 11.97 -9.08 -6.86
CA GLY A 35 11.18 -9.47 -5.69
C GLY A 35 11.93 -9.34 -4.36
N VAL A 36 13.06 -8.66 -4.34
CA VAL A 36 13.91 -8.55 -3.15
C VAL A 36 13.66 -7.23 -2.43
N TRP A 37 13.24 -7.32 -1.19
CA TRP A 37 13.13 -6.19 -0.28
C TRP A 37 14.50 -5.90 0.35
N ARG A 38 15.00 -4.67 0.19
CA ARG A 38 16.36 -4.27 0.57
C ARG A 38 16.42 -3.27 1.71
N GLU A 39 15.29 -2.95 2.30
CA GLU A 39 15.25 -2.06 3.46
C GLU A 39 15.98 -2.67 4.65
N THR A 40 16.57 -1.82 5.47
CA THR A 40 17.23 -2.18 6.72
C THR A 40 16.46 -1.59 7.89
N GLY A 41 16.69 -2.14 9.11
CA GLY A 41 16.00 -1.64 10.31
C GLY A 41 14.54 -2.06 10.43
N ILE A 42 14.10 -3.02 9.62
CA ILE A 42 12.78 -3.65 9.76
C ILE A 42 12.74 -4.51 11.02
N VAL A 43 11.53 -4.69 11.56
CA VAL A 43 11.34 -5.53 12.75
C VAL A 43 11.60 -7.01 12.45
N ASP A 44 12.38 -7.68 13.29
CA ASP A 44 12.66 -9.11 13.13
C ASP A 44 11.42 -9.98 13.43
N LYS A 45 10.48 -9.45 14.22
CA LYS A 45 9.28 -10.17 14.64
C LYS A 45 8.12 -9.21 14.87
N PHE A 46 6.98 -9.54 14.33
CA PHE A 46 5.74 -8.82 14.63
C PHE A 46 5.23 -9.14 16.05
N PRO A 47 4.51 -8.20 16.69
CA PRO A 47 3.76 -8.49 17.92
C PRO A 47 2.82 -9.68 17.75
N ALA A 48 2.42 -10.32 18.83
CA ALA A 48 1.52 -11.50 18.78
C ALA A 48 0.19 -11.23 18.07
N GLY A 49 -0.30 -9.98 18.08
CA GLY A 49 -1.50 -9.53 17.35
C GLY A 49 -1.25 -9.10 15.90
N GLY A 50 -0.05 -9.31 15.37
CA GLY A 50 0.36 -8.81 14.06
C GLY A 50 0.75 -7.33 14.05
N PRO A 51 1.10 -6.77 12.89
CA PRO A 51 1.40 -5.34 12.76
C PRO A 51 0.14 -4.49 12.98
N PRO A 52 0.27 -3.28 13.58
CA PRO A 52 -0.86 -2.37 13.72
C PRO A 52 -1.37 -1.93 12.33
N VAL A 53 -2.69 -1.97 12.16
CA VAL A 53 -3.32 -1.51 10.92
C VAL A 53 -3.50 0.00 11.01
N ARG A 54 -2.89 0.76 10.08
CA ARG A 54 -3.08 2.21 9.99
C ARG A 54 -4.44 2.58 9.39
N TRP A 55 -4.77 1.94 8.27
CA TRP A 55 -6.03 2.15 7.54
C TRP A 55 -6.38 0.93 6.70
N ARG A 56 -7.64 0.87 6.26
CA ARG A 56 -8.15 -0.12 5.31
C ARG A 56 -9.05 0.58 4.30
N VAL A 57 -8.87 0.26 3.03
CA VAL A 57 -9.71 0.77 1.93
C VAL A 57 -10.26 -0.42 1.17
N PRO A 58 -11.60 -0.52 0.99
CA PRO A 58 -12.18 -1.55 0.15
C PRO A 58 -11.81 -1.31 -1.31
N ILE A 59 -11.35 -2.37 -1.97
CA ILE A 59 -11.07 -2.40 -3.40
C ILE A 59 -11.84 -3.55 -4.04
N GLY A 60 -12.04 -3.50 -5.35
CA GLY A 60 -12.66 -4.57 -6.12
C GLY A 60 -11.70 -5.72 -6.41
N GLY A 61 -12.17 -6.70 -7.19
CA GLY A 61 -11.35 -7.82 -7.62
C GLY A 61 -10.22 -7.39 -8.58
N GLY A 62 -9.09 -8.07 -8.50
CA GLY A 62 -7.95 -7.83 -9.38
C GLY A 62 -6.75 -8.68 -8.99
N TYR A 63 -5.80 -8.78 -9.90
CA TYR A 63 -4.54 -9.53 -9.67
C TYR A 63 -3.33 -8.62 -9.49
N SER A 64 -3.51 -7.31 -9.60
CA SER A 64 -2.42 -6.35 -9.46
C SER A 64 -2.09 -6.12 -7.99
N GLY A 65 -0.83 -6.28 -7.62
CA GLY A 65 -0.33 -5.75 -6.36
C GLY A 65 -0.29 -4.21 -6.39
N PRO A 66 -0.38 -3.56 -5.23
CA PRO A 66 -0.25 -2.11 -5.15
C PRO A 66 1.17 -1.67 -5.55
N ALA A 67 1.26 -0.50 -6.21
CA ALA A 67 2.51 0.22 -6.39
C ALA A 67 2.58 1.37 -5.39
N VAL A 68 3.76 1.59 -4.83
CA VAL A 68 3.99 2.63 -3.81
C VAL A 68 5.12 3.54 -4.27
N VAL A 69 4.86 4.83 -4.31
CA VAL A 69 5.87 5.86 -4.64
C VAL A 69 5.67 7.06 -3.72
N GLY A 70 6.67 7.31 -2.88
CA GLY A 70 6.58 8.31 -1.83
C GLY A 70 5.35 8.08 -0.95
N ASN A 71 4.53 9.11 -0.76
CA ASN A 71 3.28 8.99 0.02
C ASN A 71 2.05 8.69 -0.85
N ARG A 72 2.20 7.86 -1.89
CA ARG A 72 1.11 7.47 -2.79
C ARG A 72 1.07 5.97 -2.97
N VAL A 73 -0.15 5.42 -2.89
CA VAL A 73 -0.42 4.01 -3.16
C VAL A 73 -1.34 3.93 -4.37
N TYR A 74 -0.91 3.24 -5.41
CA TYR A 74 -1.65 3.05 -6.65
C TYR A 74 -2.18 1.63 -6.71
N VAL A 75 -3.47 1.51 -6.96
CA VAL A 75 -4.15 0.22 -7.07
C VAL A 75 -5.01 0.21 -8.32
N THR A 76 -5.03 -0.90 -9.04
CA THR A 76 -5.98 -1.15 -10.11
C THR A 76 -6.96 -2.23 -9.66
N ASP A 77 -8.23 -2.02 -9.92
CA ASP A 77 -9.27 -2.99 -9.60
C ASP A 77 -10.40 -2.98 -10.63
N LYS A 78 -11.23 -4.01 -10.53
CA LYS A 78 -12.46 -4.16 -11.29
C LYS A 78 -13.65 -3.98 -10.36
N GLN A 79 -14.57 -3.12 -10.75
CA GLN A 79 -15.86 -2.96 -10.11
C GLN A 79 -16.96 -3.61 -10.97
N MET A 80 -17.79 -4.42 -10.37
CA MET A 80 -18.95 -5.01 -11.02
C MET A 80 -20.21 -4.32 -10.52
N PRO A 81 -21.23 -4.13 -11.38
CA PRO A 81 -22.53 -3.65 -10.93
C PRO A 81 -23.11 -4.53 -9.83
N GLN A 82 -23.90 -3.93 -8.93
CA GLN A 82 -24.54 -4.67 -7.86
C GLN A 82 -25.39 -5.82 -8.41
N GLY A 83 -25.26 -7.01 -7.82
CA GLY A 83 -25.98 -8.21 -8.22
C GLY A 83 -25.39 -8.94 -9.43
N ILE A 84 -24.35 -8.41 -10.05
CA ILE A 84 -23.61 -9.08 -11.10
C ILE A 84 -22.40 -9.80 -10.48
N GLN A 85 -22.22 -11.06 -10.86
CA GLN A 85 -21.09 -11.87 -10.43
C GLN A 85 -20.37 -12.48 -11.64
N ASN A 86 -19.13 -12.84 -11.45
CA ASN A 86 -18.41 -13.63 -12.44
C ASN A 86 -19.11 -15.00 -12.58
N PRO A 87 -19.09 -15.62 -13.78
CA PRO A 87 -19.60 -16.98 -13.94
C PRO A 87 -18.85 -17.95 -13.01
N ASP A 88 -19.56 -18.84 -12.34
CA ASP A 88 -18.98 -19.90 -11.50
C ASP A 88 -18.09 -20.86 -12.31
N ASN A 89 -18.49 -21.11 -13.55
CA ASN A 89 -17.69 -21.91 -14.47
C ASN A 89 -16.69 -21.02 -15.22
N PRO A 90 -15.37 -21.20 -15.01
CA PRO A 90 -14.32 -20.40 -15.65
C PRO A 90 -14.27 -20.55 -17.18
N PHE A 91 -14.91 -21.57 -17.74
CA PHE A 91 -15.01 -21.78 -19.18
C PHE A 91 -16.24 -21.10 -19.80
N ASN A 92 -17.13 -20.53 -18.98
CA ASN A 92 -18.25 -19.75 -19.46
C ASN A 92 -17.77 -18.42 -20.05
N ARG A 93 -17.98 -18.24 -21.35
CA ARG A 93 -17.55 -17.07 -22.13
C ARG A 93 -18.55 -15.91 -22.11
N THR A 94 -19.46 -15.89 -21.13
CA THR A 94 -20.41 -14.78 -20.99
C THR A 94 -19.66 -13.48 -20.70
N ARG A 95 -19.95 -12.46 -21.49
CA ARG A 95 -19.41 -11.14 -21.30
C ARG A 95 -20.09 -10.47 -20.09
N THR A 96 -19.29 -10.09 -19.11
CA THR A 96 -19.79 -9.49 -17.87
C THR A 96 -19.52 -7.99 -17.90
N PRO A 97 -20.51 -7.12 -17.64
CA PRO A 97 -20.30 -5.69 -17.51
C PRO A 97 -19.39 -5.40 -16.31
N ALA A 98 -18.43 -4.53 -16.50
CA ALA A 98 -17.52 -4.11 -15.46
C ALA A 98 -16.94 -2.72 -15.75
N THR A 99 -16.43 -2.08 -14.71
CA THR A 99 -15.66 -0.86 -14.76
C THR A 99 -14.27 -1.15 -14.18
N GLU A 100 -13.23 -0.85 -14.93
CA GLU A 100 -11.88 -0.85 -14.37
C GLU A 100 -11.56 0.50 -13.76
N ARG A 101 -10.80 0.47 -12.68
CA ARG A 101 -10.35 1.68 -12.00
C ARG A 101 -8.84 1.66 -11.79
N VAL A 102 -8.25 2.85 -11.87
CA VAL A 102 -6.95 3.16 -11.28
C VAL A 102 -7.22 4.12 -10.14
N VAL A 103 -6.81 3.76 -8.94
CA VAL A 103 -7.04 4.55 -7.73
C VAL A 103 -5.70 4.95 -7.13
N CYS A 104 -5.54 6.23 -6.85
CA CYS A 104 -4.41 6.77 -6.09
C CYS A 104 -4.87 7.11 -4.68
N LEU A 105 -4.24 6.50 -3.69
CA LEU A 105 -4.53 6.69 -2.27
C LEU A 105 -3.41 7.46 -1.59
N ASN A 106 -3.76 8.20 -0.57
CA ASN A 106 -2.82 8.80 0.36
C ASN A 106 -2.26 7.70 1.28
N GLY A 107 -0.94 7.60 1.40
CA GLY A 107 -0.26 6.60 2.22
C GLY A 107 -0.47 6.77 3.72
N ASP A 108 -0.84 7.98 4.20
CA ASP A 108 -1.02 8.24 5.62
C ASP A 108 -2.36 7.75 6.17
N ASP A 109 -3.44 7.93 5.40
CA ASP A 109 -4.81 7.72 5.86
C ASP A 109 -5.68 6.88 4.93
N GLY A 110 -5.16 6.50 3.75
CA GLY A 110 -5.90 5.74 2.75
C GLY A 110 -6.97 6.53 2.00
N SER A 111 -7.06 7.85 2.17
CA SER A 111 -8.01 8.67 1.44
C SER A 111 -7.73 8.68 -0.06
N ILE A 112 -8.79 8.71 -0.88
CA ILE A 112 -8.64 8.77 -2.33
C ILE A 112 -8.16 10.16 -2.73
N VAL A 113 -6.97 10.22 -3.35
CA VAL A 113 -6.42 11.45 -3.92
C VAL A 113 -7.03 11.72 -5.29
N TRP A 114 -7.09 10.69 -6.13
CA TRP A 114 -7.79 10.69 -7.40
C TRP A 114 -8.12 9.26 -7.83
N LYS A 115 -9.04 9.13 -8.77
CA LYS A 115 -9.37 7.89 -9.46
C LYS A 115 -9.63 8.15 -10.93
N HIS A 116 -9.33 7.17 -11.76
CA HIS A 116 -9.70 7.11 -13.15
C HIS A 116 -10.51 5.83 -13.39
N GLU A 117 -11.64 5.95 -14.07
CA GLU A 117 -12.59 4.85 -14.28
C GLU A 117 -12.99 4.81 -15.75
N TYR A 118 -13.14 3.60 -16.29
CA TYR A 118 -13.65 3.39 -17.65
C TYR A 118 -14.41 2.07 -17.73
N GLU A 119 -15.42 2.03 -18.60
CA GLU A 119 -16.17 0.81 -18.87
C GLU A 119 -15.26 -0.22 -19.54
N CYS A 120 -15.23 -1.42 -19.00
CA CYS A 120 -14.45 -2.53 -19.51
C CYS A 120 -15.20 -3.86 -19.36
N PRO A 121 -16.25 -4.08 -20.19
CA PRO A 121 -16.94 -5.37 -20.16
C PRO A 121 -16.06 -6.43 -20.80
N TYR A 122 -15.80 -7.52 -20.06
CA TYR A 122 -14.93 -8.58 -20.55
C TYR A 122 -15.37 -9.99 -20.13
N THR A 123 -14.81 -10.96 -20.81
CA THR A 123 -14.96 -12.37 -20.49
C THR A 123 -13.80 -12.80 -19.60
N VAL A 124 -14.08 -13.30 -18.41
CA VAL A 124 -13.08 -13.73 -17.45
C VAL A 124 -12.91 -15.24 -17.54
N SER A 125 -11.68 -15.69 -17.76
CA SER A 125 -11.35 -17.11 -17.76
C SER A 125 -11.12 -17.67 -16.35
N TYR A 126 -10.67 -16.80 -15.43
CA TYR A 126 -10.49 -17.16 -14.02
C TYR A 126 -11.03 -16.01 -13.17
N PRO A 127 -12.14 -16.20 -12.45
CA PRO A 127 -12.66 -15.17 -11.57
C PRO A 127 -11.66 -14.89 -10.44
N ALA A 128 -11.33 -13.62 -10.27
CA ALA A 128 -10.66 -13.17 -9.06
C ALA A 128 -11.70 -13.14 -7.94
N GLY A 129 -11.43 -13.90 -6.89
CA GLY A 129 -12.23 -13.93 -5.68
C GLY A 129 -12.15 -12.63 -4.88
#